data_5462da1c2e1394ac13d6f5d1df3210eb
#
_entry.id   5462da1c2e1394ac13d6f5d1df3210eb
#
_cell.length_a   1.000
_cell.length_b   1.000
_cell.length_c   1.000
_cell.angle_alpha   90.00
_cell.angle_beta   90.00
_cell.angle_gamma   90.00
#
_symmetry.space_group_name_H-M   'P 1'
#
loop_
_entity.id
_entity.type
_entity.pdbx_description
1 polymer ?
#
loop_
_entity_poly.entity_id
_entity_poly.type
_entity_poly.pdbx_seq_one_letter_code
_entity_poly.pdbx_strand_id
1 'polypeptide(L)'
;MSNTTVTTLDDNVFERLLRERIIVLGQEVDDGVANRIIAQLLLLSAEDPATDITLYINSPGGSVSAGLAIYDTMQAVAPDVATIATGLAASMGQFLLTGGAPGKRGALAHAEIMMHQPHGGVGGVQSDIRIRADMLSRLKRQILEITAAHTGQPFERVEADAERDRWFTPAQAVGYGLVDRVLTRSP
;
A
#
# COMPACT_ATOMS: atom_id res chain seq x y z
N MET A 1 -16.63 37.37 -11.66
CA MET A 1 -16.67 37.00 -10.23
C MET A 1 -15.63 35.91 -10.02
N SER A 2 -14.48 36.28 -9.46
CA SER A 2 -13.39 35.35 -9.23
C SER A 2 -13.74 34.46 -8.05
N ASN A 3 -14.00 33.18 -8.30
CA ASN A 3 -14.19 32.18 -7.26
C ASN A 3 -12.82 31.88 -6.62
N THR A 4 -12.48 32.62 -5.57
CA THR A 4 -11.27 32.32 -4.78
C THR A 4 -11.59 31.09 -3.97
N THR A 5 -11.18 29.91 -4.44
CA THR A 5 -11.22 28.67 -3.67
C THR A 5 -10.35 28.90 -2.45
N VAL A 6 -10.97 28.92 -1.27
CA VAL A 6 -10.23 28.99 0.01
C VAL A 6 -9.53 27.65 0.17
N THR A 7 -8.25 27.61 -0.16
CA THR A 7 -7.40 26.44 0.11
C THR A 7 -7.31 26.28 1.63
N THR A 8 -7.70 25.13 2.15
CA THR A 8 -7.63 24.86 3.58
C THR A 8 -6.17 24.72 4.03
N LEU A 9 -5.88 24.87 5.33
CA LEU A 9 -4.53 24.64 5.87
C LEU A 9 -4.03 23.23 5.53
N ASP A 10 -4.93 22.25 5.53
CA ASP A 10 -4.63 20.87 5.21
C ASP A 10 -4.17 20.71 3.75
N ASP A 11 -4.86 21.35 2.81
CA ASP A 11 -4.50 21.30 1.38
C ASP A 11 -3.09 21.86 1.15
N ASN A 12 -2.74 22.97 1.81
CA ASN A 12 -1.40 23.57 1.73
C ASN A 12 -0.29 22.64 2.27
N VAL A 13 -0.58 21.90 3.35
CA VAL A 13 0.40 20.95 3.92
C VAL A 13 0.64 19.79 2.96
N PHE A 14 -0.42 19.18 2.42
CA PHE A 14 -0.28 18.08 1.45
C PHE A 14 0.41 18.52 0.16
N GLU A 15 0.13 19.73 -0.36
CA GLU A 15 0.85 20.27 -1.52
C GLU A 15 2.35 20.47 -1.22
N ARG A 16 2.72 20.92 -0.04
CA ARG A 16 4.12 21.06 0.34
C ARG A 16 4.82 19.73 0.48
N LEU A 17 4.16 18.73 1.09
CA LEU A 17 4.68 17.35 1.17
C LEU A 17 4.90 16.77 -0.23
N LEU A 18 3.97 17.00 -1.15
CA LEU A 18 4.09 16.52 -2.52
C LEU A 18 5.31 17.11 -3.24
N ARG A 19 5.61 18.40 -3.02
CA ARG A 19 6.84 19.05 -3.54
C ARG A 19 8.13 18.43 -2.98
N GLU A 20 8.07 17.91 -1.75
CA GLU A 20 9.14 17.12 -1.13
C GLU A 20 9.08 15.63 -1.50
N ARG A 21 8.29 15.27 -2.52
CA ARG A 21 8.09 13.91 -3.04
C ARG A 21 7.52 12.94 -2.01
N ILE A 22 6.72 13.46 -1.10
CA ILE A 22 6.05 12.69 -0.04
C ILE A 22 4.56 12.59 -0.35
N ILE A 23 4.08 11.35 -0.40
CA ILE A 23 2.66 10.99 -0.53
C ILE A 23 2.19 10.36 0.78
N VAL A 24 0.98 10.65 1.21
CA VAL A 24 0.39 10.09 2.44
C VAL A 24 -0.87 9.30 2.12
N LEU A 25 -0.85 8.01 2.42
CA LEU A 25 -2.01 7.15 2.50
C LEU A 25 -2.46 7.07 3.96
N GLY A 26 -3.36 7.98 4.38
CA GLY A 26 -3.80 8.13 5.77
C GLY A 26 -5.22 7.64 6.05
N GLN A 27 -5.81 6.82 5.17
CA GLN A 27 -7.19 6.38 5.27
C GLN A 27 -7.42 5.04 4.56
N GLU A 28 -8.68 4.59 4.52
CA GLU A 28 -9.09 3.41 3.77
C GLU A 28 -8.79 3.57 2.27
N VAL A 29 -8.39 2.49 1.61
CA VAL A 29 -8.09 2.43 0.17
C VAL A 29 -9.39 2.25 -0.60
N ASP A 30 -9.86 3.32 -1.23
CA ASP A 30 -10.97 3.34 -2.18
C ASP A 30 -10.51 3.85 -3.55
N ASP A 31 -11.44 3.91 -4.52
CA ASP A 31 -11.12 4.35 -5.88
C ASP A 31 -10.69 5.82 -5.92
N GLY A 32 -11.25 6.68 -5.06
CA GLY A 32 -10.91 8.10 -4.98
C GLY A 32 -9.49 8.31 -4.46
N VAL A 33 -9.13 7.58 -3.40
CA VAL A 33 -7.79 7.58 -2.82
C VAL A 33 -6.78 7.03 -3.83
N ALA A 34 -7.10 5.91 -4.48
CA ALA A 34 -6.23 5.30 -5.46
C ALA A 34 -5.94 6.24 -6.63
N ASN A 35 -6.97 6.83 -7.24
CA ASN A 35 -6.81 7.75 -8.34
C ASN A 35 -5.95 8.97 -7.97
N ARG A 36 -6.08 9.49 -6.74
CA ARG A 36 -5.25 10.60 -6.25
C ARG A 36 -3.78 10.19 -6.10
N ILE A 37 -3.50 9.05 -5.45
CA ILE A 37 -2.13 8.56 -5.28
C ILE A 37 -1.49 8.24 -6.63
N ILE A 38 -2.21 7.62 -7.55
CA ILE A 38 -1.75 7.34 -8.91
C ILE A 38 -1.38 8.63 -9.64
N ALA A 39 -2.25 9.65 -9.59
CA ALA A 39 -1.96 10.94 -10.21
C ALA A 39 -0.71 11.60 -9.62
N GLN A 40 -0.51 11.52 -8.30
CA GLN A 40 0.67 12.03 -7.61
C GLN A 40 1.95 11.28 -8.01
N LEU A 41 1.90 9.94 -8.08
CA LEU A 41 3.03 9.13 -8.53
C LEU A 41 3.44 9.47 -9.97
N LEU A 42 2.47 9.59 -10.87
CA LEU A 42 2.70 9.93 -12.28
C LEU A 42 3.27 11.35 -12.43
N LEU A 43 2.74 12.32 -11.67
CA LEU A 43 3.22 13.70 -11.66
C LEU A 43 4.68 13.75 -11.21
N LEU A 44 5.00 13.18 -10.06
CA LEU A 44 6.34 13.18 -9.49
C LEU A 44 7.34 12.44 -10.39
N SER A 45 6.92 11.34 -11.02
CA SER A 45 7.76 10.62 -11.99
C SER A 45 8.04 11.45 -13.25
N ALA A 46 7.08 12.26 -13.70
CA ALA A 46 7.26 13.13 -14.86
C ALA A 46 8.14 14.36 -14.55
N GLU A 47 8.08 14.87 -13.32
CA GLU A 47 8.89 16.01 -12.87
C GLU A 47 10.37 15.64 -12.67
N ASP A 48 10.64 14.51 -12.02
CA ASP A 48 12.00 14.00 -11.78
C ASP A 48 11.98 12.45 -11.74
N PRO A 49 12.43 11.78 -12.80
CA PRO A 49 12.46 10.32 -12.86
C PRO A 49 13.59 9.67 -12.05
N ALA A 50 14.52 10.44 -11.48
CA ALA A 50 15.71 9.92 -10.81
C ALA A 50 15.64 9.93 -9.28
N THR A 51 14.82 10.83 -8.72
CA THR A 51 14.71 10.99 -7.26
C THR A 51 13.56 10.15 -6.73
N ASP A 52 13.80 9.41 -5.64
CA ASP A 52 12.81 8.56 -4.98
C ASP A 52 11.52 9.31 -4.60
N ILE A 53 10.42 8.56 -4.56
CA ILE A 53 9.14 9.00 -3.99
C ILE A 53 8.94 8.26 -2.67
N THR A 54 8.46 8.92 -1.63
CA THR A 54 8.17 8.28 -0.34
C THR A 54 6.67 8.22 -0.08
N LEU A 55 6.12 7.02 0.09
CA LEU A 55 4.73 6.76 0.46
C LEU A 55 4.64 6.43 1.95
N TYR A 56 4.09 7.33 2.75
CA TYR A 56 3.75 7.09 4.16
C TYR A 56 2.38 6.43 4.27
N ILE A 57 2.28 5.36 5.05
CA ILE A 57 1.08 4.51 5.15
C ILE A 57 0.58 4.45 6.60
N ASN A 58 -0.67 4.90 6.79
CA ASN A 58 -1.47 4.71 7.99
C ASN A 58 -2.90 4.34 7.55
N SER A 59 -3.11 3.08 7.18
CA SER A 59 -4.31 2.62 6.50
C SER A 59 -4.78 1.25 7.00
N PRO A 60 -6.08 1.06 7.21
CA PRO A 60 -6.67 -0.26 7.51
C PRO A 60 -6.73 -1.19 6.28
N GLY A 61 -6.36 -0.72 5.10
CA GLY A 61 -6.57 -1.40 3.83
C GLY A 61 -7.82 -0.91 3.11
N GLY A 62 -8.49 -1.79 2.37
CA GLY A 62 -9.71 -1.47 1.61
C GLY A 62 -9.83 -2.23 0.31
N SER A 63 -10.28 -1.57 -0.76
CA SER A 63 -10.54 -2.15 -2.07
C SER A 63 -9.29 -2.78 -2.69
N VAL A 64 -9.39 -4.07 -3.03
CA VAL A 64 -8.31 -4.83 -3.67
C VAL A 64 -7.95 -4.26 -5.04
N SER A 65 -8.95 -3.93 -5.87
CA SER A 65 -8.71 -3.37 -7.20
C SER A 65 -8.04 -2.00 -7.14
N ALA A 66 -8.47 -1.15 -6.21
CA ALA A 66 -7.87 0.16 -5.97
C ALA A 66 -6.41 0.03 -5.47
N GLY A 67 -6.15 -0.90 -4.54
CA GLY A 67 -4.81 -1.16 -4.04
C GLY A 67 -3.86 -1.72 -5.11
N LEU A 68 -4.34 -2.65 -5.95
CA LEU A 68 -3.56 -3.16 -7.07
C LEU A 68 -3.24 -2.06 -8.10
N ALA A 69 -4.16 -1.12 -8.37
CA ALA A 69 -3.90 -0.01 -9.26
C ALA A 69 -2.80 0.93 -8.73
N ILE A 70 -2.76 1.18 -7.42
CA ILE A 70 -1.65 1.91 -6.78
C ILE A 70 -0.35 1.11 -6.95
N TYR A 71 -0.36 -0.17 -6.58
CA TYR A 71 0.80 -1.05 -6.64
C TYR A 71 1.40 -1.11 -8.05
N ASP A 72 0.59 -1.38 -9.06
CA ASP A 72 1.04 -1.45 -10.46
C ASP A 72 1.66 -0.11 -10.91
N THR A 73 1.10 1.02 -10.45
CA THR A 73 1.68 2.34 -10.73
C THR A 73 3.01 2.53 -10.01
N MET A 74 3.14 2.11 -8.74
CA MET A 74 4.42 2.14 -8.01
C MET A 74 5.51 1.35 -8.73
N GLN A 75 5.16 0.21 -9.36
CA GLN A 75 6.11 -0.60 -10.12
C GLN A 75 6.40 -0.04 -11.52
N ALA A 76 5.50 0.76 -12.09
CA ALA A 76 5.61 1.26 -13.47
C ALA A 76 6.33 2.60 -13.58
N VAL A 77 6.33 3.43 -12.53
CA VAL A 77 7.04 4.72 -12.53
C VAL A 77 8.55 4.54 -12.49
N ALA A 78 9.29 5.50 -13.05
CA ALA A 78 10.74 5.42 -13.13
C ALA A 78 11.47 5.55 -11.78
N PRO A 79 11.06 6.46 -10.86
CA PRO A 79 11.70 6.56 -9.55
C PRO A 79 11.32 5.39 -8.63
N ASP A 80 12.23 4.99 -7.76
CA ASP A 80 11.90 4.05 -6.70
C ASP A 80 10.84 4.64 -5.75
N VAL A 81 9.88 3.81 -5.36
CA VAL A 81 8.88 4.19 -4.36
C VAL A 81 9.24 3.57 -3.02
N ALA A 82 9.79 4.39 -2.14
CA ALA A 82 10.02 4.02 -0.74
C ALA A 82 8.70 4.01 0.03
N THR A 83 8.52 3.07 0.96
CA THR A 83 7.30 2.92 1.76
C THR A 83 7.60 2.95 3.25
N ILE A 84 6.77 3.64 4.04
CA ILE A 84 6.96 3.77 5.49
C ILE A 84 5.63 3.58 6.21
N ALA A 85 5.53 2.56 7.05
CA ALA A 85 4.39 2.39 7.95
C ALA A 85 4.45 3.37 9.13
N THR A 86 3.36 4.11 9.35
CA THR A 86 3.19 5.05 10.47
C THR A 86 1.87 4.76 11.18
N GLY A 87 1.87 4.07 12.29
CA GLY A 87 0.63 3.67 12.95
C GLY A 87 0.13 2.33 12.43
N LEU A 88 -0.87 2.28 11.55
CA LEU A 88 -1.44 1.04 11.03
C LEU A 88 -1.11 0.83 9.55
N ALA A 89 -0.63 -0.35 9.21
CA ALA A 89 -0.55 -0.82 7.82
C ALA A 89 -1.18 -2.22 7.73
N ALA A 90 -2.49 -2.26 7.44
CA ALA A 90 -3.25 -3.50 7.45
C ALA A 90 -3.80 -3.85 6.06
N SER A 91 -3.92 -5.16 5.77
CA SER A 91 -4.56 -5.64 4.53
C SER A 91 -3.92 -5.02 3.28
N MET A 92 -4.67 -4.30 2.44
CA MET A 92 -4.11 -3.58 1.29
C MET A 92 -3.08 -2.51 1.69
N GLY A 93 -3.14 -1.95 2.91
CA GLY A 93 -2.10 -1.06 3.44
C GLY A 93 -0.77 -1.79 3.67
N GLN A 94 -0.82 -3.00 4.22
CA GLN A 94 0.37 -3.87 4.35
C GLN A 94 0.89 -4.31 2.97
N PHE A 95 0.01 -4.67 2.05
CA PHE A 95 0.38 -5.06 0.70
C PHE A 95 1.16 -3.94 -0.01
N LEU A 96 0.68 -2.69 0.04
CA LEU A 96 1.36 -1.53 -0.52
C LEU A 96 2.68 -1.24 0.19
N LEU A 97 2.74 -1.38 1.53
CA LEU A 97 3.97 -1.26 2.30
C LEU A 97 5.04 -2.23 1.81
N THR A 98 4.67 -3.50 1.68
CA THR A 98 5.57 -4.57 1.23
C THR A 98 5.96 -4.41 -0.24
N GLY A 99 5.11 -3.78 -1.05
CA GLY A 99 5.33 -3.49 -2.48
C GLY A 99 6.29 -2.34 -2.77
N GLY A 100 6.86 -1.69 -1.76
CA GLY A 100 7.89 -0.66 -1.94
C GLY A 100 9.20 -1.21 -2.51
N ALA A 101 10.07 -0.32 -2.98
CA ALA A 101 11.36 -0.67 -3.55
C ALA A 101 12.23 -1.44 -2.54
N PRO A 102 12.92 -2.52 -2.94
CA PRO A 102 13.77 -3.30 -2.05
C PRO A 102 14.84 -2.45 -1.35
N GLY A 103 14.99 -2.62 -0.03
CA GLY A 103 15.89 -1.84 0.81
C GLY A 103 15.34 -0.47 1.25
N LYS A 104 14.17 -0.05 0.72
CA LYS A 104 13.56 1.26 0.98
C LYS A 104 12.21 1.16 1.71
N ARG A 105 11.87 -0.03 2.25
CA ARG A 105 10.65 -0.29 3.01
C ARG A 105 10.94 -0.15 4.50
N GLY A 106 10.19 0.70 5.20
CA GLY A 106 10.40 0.97 6.63
C GLY A 106 9.13 0.90 7.46
N ALA A 107 9.29 0.75 8.77
CA ALA A 107 8.22 0.90 9.73
C ALA A 107 8.70 1.72 10.93
N LEU A 108 7.88 2.65 11.42
CA LEU A 108 8.15 3.34 12.67
C LEU A 108 8.03 2.37 13.86
N ALA A 109 8.70 2.70 14.97
CA ALA A 109 8.89 1.80 16.12
C ALA A 109 7.60 1.24 16.75
N HIS A 110 6.47 1.93 16.59
CA HIS A 110 5.17 1.56 17.14
C HIS A 110 4.12 1.30 16.07
N ALA A 111 4.53 1.10 14.82
CA ALA A 111 3.61 0.73 13.75
C ALA A 111 3.10 -0.70 13.97
N GLU A 112 1.84 -0.93 13.62
CA GLU A 112 1.22 -2.25 13.60
C GLU A 112 1.02 -2.66 12.16
N ILE A 113 1.50 -3.84 11.78
CA ILE A 113 1.38 -4.37 10.43
C ILE A 113 0.50 -5.62 10.47
N MET A 114 -0.52 -5.70 9.60
CA MET A 114 -1.41 -6.86 9.59
C MET A 114 -1.61 -7.39 8.17
N MET A 115 -1.35 -8.67 8.02
CA MET A 115 -1.56 -9.43 6.80
C MET A 115 -2.75 -10.37 6.95
N HIS A 116 -3.61 -10.40 5.95
CA HIS A 116 -4.66 -11.40 5.80
C HIS A 116 -5.05 -11.58 4.32
N GLN A 117 -5.76 -12.68 4.03
CA GLN A 117 -6.30 -12.90 2.69
C GLN A 117 -7.39 -11.87 2.35
N PRO A 118 -7.57 -11.53 1.05
CA PRO A 118 -8.71 -10.73 0.64
C PRO A 118 -10.02 -11.37 1.07
N HIS A 119 -10.91 -10.56 1.64
CA HIS A 119 -12.26 -10.98 1.98
C HIS A 119 -13.30 -10.08 1.33
N GLY A 120 -14.47 -10.62 1.06
CA GLY A 120 -15.56 -9.88 0.46
C GLY A 120 -16.82 -10.73 0.37
N GLY A 121 -17.96 -10.06 0.32
CA GLY A 121 -19.26 -10.70 0.08
C GLY A 121 -19.54 -10.83 -1.41
N VAL A 122 -20.16 -11.93 -1.82
CA VAL A 122 -20.71 -12.11 -3.17
C VAL A 122 -22.22 -12.33 -3.07
N GLY A 123 -22.97 -11.65 -3.94
CA GLY A 123 -24.42 -11.78 -4.05
C GLY A 123 -24.86 -11.72 -5.49
N GLY A 124 -26.07 -12.18 -5.78
CA GLY A 124 -26.65 -12.21 -7.12
C GLY A 124 -27.22 -13.59 -7.49
N VAL A 125 -27.45 -13.82 -8.78
CA VAL A 125 -27.86 -15.15 -9.27
C VAL A 125 -26.67 -16.11 -9.28
N GLN A 126 -26.96 -17.43 -9.29
CA GLN A 126 -25.94 -18.47 -9.15
C GLN A 126 -24.74 -18.32 -10.11
N SER A 127 -24.99 -17.97 -11.37
CA SER A 127 -23.94 -17.76 -12.37
C SER A 127 -23.02 -16.59 -12.02
N ASP A 128 -23.59 -15.48 -11.53
CA ASP A 128 -22.82 -14.31 -11.12
C ASP A 128 -21.99 -14.60 -9.85
N ILE A 129 -22.54 -15.36 -8.90
CA ILE A 129 -21.82 -15.78 -7.70
C ILE A 129 -20.58 -16.60 -8.09
N ARG A 130 -20.72 -17.54 -9.05
CA ARG A 130 -19.60 -18.37 -9.52
C ARG A 130 -18.51 -17.49 -10.17
N ILE A 131 -18.89 -16.60 -11.09
CA ILE A 131 -17.95 -15.70 -11.78
C ILE A 131 -17.18 -14.84 -10.78
N ARG A 132 -17.88 -14.30 -9.77
CA ARG A 132 -17.24 -13.48 -8.73
C ARG A 132 -16.34 -14.28 -7.80
N ALA A 133 -16.73 -15.50 -7.44
CA ALA A 133 -15.90 -16.40 -6.63
C ALA A 133 -14.59 -16.77 -7.35
N ASP A 134 -14.66 -17.07 -8.65
CA ASP A 134 -13.48 -17.35 -9.46
C ASP A 134 -12.57 -16.12 -9.58
N MET A 135 -13.14 -14.92 -9.72
CA MET A 135 -12.40 -13.67 -9.72
C MET A 135 -11.68 -13.42 -8.38
N LEU A 136 -12.39 -13.59 -7.25
CA LEU A 136 -11.80 -13.42 -5.91
C LEU A 136 -10.68 -14.42 -5.65
N SER A 137 -10.85 -15.68 -6.06
CA SER A 137 -9.82 -16.72 -5.94
C SER A 137 -8.56 -16.36 -6.72
N ARG A 138 -8.71 -15.82 -7.94
CA ARG A 138 -7.59 -15.34 -8.75
C ARG A 138 -6.88 -14.14 -8.10
N LEU A 139 -7.64 -13.14 -7.61
CA LEU A 139 -7.08 -11.98 -6.92
C LEU A 139 -6.36 -12.36 -5.63
N LYS A 140 -6.94 -13.27 -4.82
CA LYS A 140 -6.27 -13.83 -3.63
C LYS A 140 -4.92 -14.40 -4.01
N ARG A 141 -4.88 -15.29 -4.99
CA ARG A 141 -3.64 -15.93 -5.44
C ARG A 141 -2.61 -14.90 -5.90
N GLN A 142 -3.01 -13.93 -6.71
CA GLN A 142 -2.13 -12.87 -7.21
C GLN A 142 -1.50 -12.05 -6.09
N ILE A 143 -2.28 -11.63 -5.08
CA ILE A 143 -1.78 -10.87 -3.93
C ILE A 143 -0.78 -11.70 -3.12
N LEU A 144 -1.07 -12.98 -2.89
CA LEU A 144 -0.19 -13.86 -2.13
C LEU A 144 1.12 -14.15 -2.90
N GLU A 145 1.06 -14.34 -4.23
CA GLU A 145 2.25 -14.51 -5.07
C GLU A 145 3.14 -13.26 -5.07
N ILE A 146 2.55 -12.07 -5.20
CA ILE A 146 3.28 -10.79 -5.11
C ILE A 146 3.90 -10.62 -3.72
N THR A 147 3.14 -10.90 -2.65
CA THR A 147 3.64 -10.81 -1.28
C THR A 147 4.79 -11.79 -1.04
N ALA A 148 4.69 -13.03 -1.54
CA ALA A 148 5.76 -14.03 -1.46
C ALA A 148 7.03 -13.54 -2.17
N ALA A 149 6.89 -12.98 -3.37
CA ALA A 149 8.02 -12.44 -4.13
C ALA A 149 8.73 -11.29 -3.39
N HIS A 150 7.97 -10.35 -2.82
CA HIS A 150 8.55 -9.20 -2.11
C HIS A 150 9.15 -9.55 -0.74
N THR A 151 8.61 -10.56 -0.06
CA THR A 151 9.09 -10.99 1.27
C THR A 151 10.20 -12.02 1.21
N GLY A 152 10.36 -12.70 0.07
CA GLY A 152 11.25 -13.87 -0.06
C GLY A 152 10.74 -15.11 0.69
N GLN A 153 9.49 -15.11 1.14
CA GLN A 153 8.88 -16.27 1.79
C GLN A 153 8.32 -17.26 0.75
N PRO A 154 8.31 -18.57 1.03
CA PRO A 154 7.59 -19.53 0.21
C PRO A 154 6.10 -19.18 0.11
N PHE A 155 5.50 -19.38 -1.07
CA PHE A 155 4.08 -19.09 -1.31
C PHE A 155 3.16 -19.78 -0.28
N GLU A 156 3.41 -21.05 -0.01
CA GLU A 156 2.62 -21.87 0.92
C GLU A 156 2.65 -21.31 2.35
N ARG A 157 3.78 -20.71 2.73
CA ARG A 157 3.91 -20.03 4.03
C ARG A 157 3.09 -18.75 4.07
N VAL A 158 3.18 -17.92 3.02
CA VAL A 158 2.38 -16.69 2.95
C VAL A 158 0.90 -17.02 2.92
N GLU A 159 0.48 -18.04 2.18
CA GLU A 159 -0.91 -18.49 2.10
C GLU A 159 -1.44 -18.93 3.47
N ALA A 160 -0.69 -19.79 4.18
CA ALA A 160 -1.05 -20.24 5.52
C ALA A 160 -1.11 -19.11 6.55
N ASP A 161 -0.14 -18.20 6.48
CA ASP A 161 -0.03 -17.06 7.40
C ASP A 161 -1.10 -15.99 7.17
N ALA A 162 -1.58 -15.86 5.92
CA ALA A 162 -2.63 -14.90 5.56
C ALA A 162 -4.06 -15.46 5.73
N GLU A 163 -4.23 -16.71 6.12
CA GLU A 163 -5.57 -17.34 6.25
C GLU A 163 -6.46 -16.62 7.28
N ARG A 164 -5.83 -16.04 8.33
CA ARG A 164 -6.46 -15.19 9.35
C ARG A 164 -5.59 -13.97 9.58
N ASP A 165 -6.12 -12.99 10.32
CA ASP A 165 -5.38 -11.80 10.69
C ASP A 165 -4.08 -12.16 11.39
N ARG A 166 -2.97 -11.87 10.74
CA ARG A 166 -1.65 -12.04 11.31
C ARG A 166 -1.00 -10.70 11.52
N TRP A 167 -0.78 -10.39 12.79
CA TRP A 167 -0.19 -9.14 13.24
C TRP A 167 1.32 -9.27 13.42
N PHE A 168 2.02 -8.19 13.08
CA PHE A 168 3.47 -8.10 13.20
C PHE A 168 3.84 -6.78 13.86
N THR A 169 4.71 -6.86 14.86
CA THR A 169 5.50 -5.70 15.29
C THR A 169 6.49 -5.31 14.19
N PRO A 170 7.07 -4.09 14.20
CA PRO A 170 8.06 -3.69 13.19
C PRO A 170 9.25 -4.65 13.10
N ALA A 171 9.76 -5.13 14.24
CA ALA A 171 10.86 -6.10 14.27
C ALA A 171 10.49 -7.46 13.64
N GLN A 172 9.26 -7.95 13.90
CA GLN A 172 8.75 -9.17 13.29
C GLN A 172 8.52 -8.98 11.78
N ALA A 173 8.06 -7.80 11.36
CA ALA A 173 7.87 -7.47 9.95
C ALA A 173 9.20 -7.46 9.18
N VAL A 174 10.30 -6.97 9.79
CA VAL A 174 11.65 -7.11 9.22
C VAL A 174 12.05 -8.58 9.13
N GLY A 175 11.89 -9.36 10.18
CA GLY A 175 12.24 -10.79 10.18
C GLY A 175 11.42 -11.63 9.20
N TYR A 176 10.22 -11.18 8.83
CA TYR A 176 9.38 -11.83 7.83
C TYR A 176 9.70 -11.37 6.39
N GLY A 177 10.28 -10.17 6.23
CA GLY A 177 10.58 -9.55 4.95
C GLY A 177 9.49 -8.60 4.43
N LEU A 178 8.49 -8.26 5.26
CA LEU A 178 7.45 -7.28 4.92
C LEU A 178 8.01 -5.87 4.77
N VAL A 179 9.04 -5.54 5.56
CA VAL A 179 9.81 -4.30 5.50
C VAL A 179 11.32 -4.61 5.66
N ASP A 180 12.16 -3.66 5.31
CA ASP A 180 13.62 -3.83 5.33
C ASP A 180 14.24 -3.33 6.66
N ARG A 181 13.61 -2.37 7.34
CA ARG A 181 14.15 -1.77 8.56
C ARG A 181 13.09 -1.15 9.46
N VAL A 182 13.40 -1.10 10.76
CA VAL A 182 12.69 -0.27 11.72
C VAL A 182 13.33 1.11 11.72
N LEU A 183 12.51 2.15 11.54
CA LEU A 183 12.98 3.53 11.57
C LEU A 183 12.90 4.06 13.00
N THR A 184 14.07 4.37 13.56
CA THR A 184 14.20 5.02 14.86
C THR A 184 14.85 6.38 14.66
N ARG A 185 14.66 7.30 15.60
CA ARG A 185 15.36 8.58 15.57
C ARG A 185 16.86 8.29 15.61
N SER A 186 17.60 8.83 14.63
CA SER A 186 19.07 8.87 14.77
C SER A 186 19.42 9.67 16.01
N PRO A 187 20.36 9.19 16.85
CA PRO A 187 20.81 9.91 18.02
C PRO A 187 21.44 11.25 17.67
#